data_9d71d8281aaee46f50709be3b6ae43f9
#
_entry.id   9d71d8281aaee46f50709be3b6ae43f9
#
_cell.length_a   1.000
_cell.length_b   1.000
_cell.length_c   1.000
_cell.angle_alpha   90.00
_cell.angle_beta   90.00
_cell.angle_gamma   90.00
#
_symmetry.space_group_name_H-M   'P 1'
#
loop_
_entity.id
_entity.type
_entity.pdbx_description
1 polymer ?
#
loop_
_entity_poly.entity_id
_entity_poly.type
_entity_poly.pdbx_seq_one_letter_code
_entity_poly.pdbx_strand_id
1 'polypeptide(L)'
;KSLLAALADRRRSDQKAATECLEDMTKPTDTPVPLDKMLADRVIYAPQMAPIHFPVICAALGAVGWRVELLPEVRPQAIEEGLKHVNNDACYPAIVVIGQLLDALKTHAVDPDHSALLLAQTCGPCRATNYPTLLRWALKDLHLERVPVVCLSGGSIEGAQTLNVGLGGLRRLMLATLYGDMLQRLSLHVRSHELHPGDAQRLVDRWTAIAAQAAAAGDARRFADDARAMVRDFFAVPMDGTEKIRVGIVGEILLKYHPAANLGIVQEIIDEGAEPVLGDLAAFFLYCLYDHINQAKVFGGPRLKAMGAWLMIR
;
A
#
# COMPACT_ATOMS: atom_id res chain seq x y z
N LYS A 1 -1.92 37.15 35.48
CA LYS A 1 -0.93 36.89 34.40
C LYS A 1 -1.51 37.39 33.10
N SER A 2 -0.73 38.14 32.29
CA SER A 2 -1.21 38.61 30.98
C SER A 2 -1.38 37.43 30.02
N LEU A 3 -2.28 37.53 29.05
CA LEU A 3 -2.49 36.54 28.00
C LEU A 3 -1.16 36.17 27.28
N LEU A 4 -0.32 37.19 27.07
CA LEU A 4 1.01 36.99 26.44
C LEU A 4 1.94 36.13 27.30
N ALA A 5 1.91 36.27 28.63
CA ALA A 5 2.70 35.43 29.54
C ALA A 5 2.19 33.98 29.50
N ALA A 6 0.87 33.77 29.47
CA ALA A 6 0.29 32.44 29.36
C ALA A 6 0.62 31.76 28.02
N LEU A 7 0.60 32.50 26.92
CA LEU A 7 0.99 32.00 25.58
C LEU A 7 2.50 31.70 25.51
N ALA A 8 3.36 32.50 26.16
CA ALA A 8 4.78 32.25 26.22
C ALA A 8 5.10 30.98 27.05
N ASP A 9 4.42 30.79 28.18
CA ASP A 9 4.56 29.60 29.01
C ASP A 9 4.10 28.33 28.25
N ARG A 10 2.98 28.43 27.51
CA ARG A 10 2.48 27.33 26.67
C ARG A 10 3.48 26.98 25.55
N ARG A 11 4.00 27.98 24.81
CA ARG A 11 5.02 27.75 23.77
C ARG A 11 6.29 27.08 24.32
N ARG A 12 6.74 27.46 25.53
CA ARG A 12 7.90 26.82 26.17
C ARG A 12 7.60 25.37 26.55
N SER A 13 6.41 25.08 27.05
CA SER A 13 5.96 23.74 27.38
C SER A 13 5.89 22.86 26.12
N ASP A 14 5.29 23.39 25.04
CA ASP A 14 5.19 22.69 23.77
C ASP A 14 6.57 22.44 23.13
N GLN A 15 7.49 23.42 23.19
CA GLN A 15 8.87 23.23 22.74
C GLN A 15 9.64 22.21 23.58
N LYS A 16 9.46 22.21 24.90
CA LYS A 16 10.10 21.23 25.77
C LYS A 16 9.58 19.83 25.50
N ALA A 17 8.26 19.66 25.37
CA ALA A 17 7.65 18.39 25.00
C ALA A 17 8.12 17.90 23.61
N ALA A 18 8.24 18.81 22.63
CA ALA A 18 8.75 18.47 21.31
C ALA A 18 10.24 18.07 21.35
N THR A 19 11.06 18.72 22.18
CA THR A 19 12.48 18.39 22.36
C THR A 19 12.65 17.04 23.07
N GLU A 20 11.89 16.79 24.13
CA GLU A 20 11.89 15.50 24.84
C GLU A 20 11.43 14.35 23.92
N CYS A 21 10.42 14.61 23.07
CA CYS A 21 9.96 13.65 22.05
C CYS A 21 11.04 13.38 21.00
N LEU A 22 11.78 14.41 20.55
CA LEU A 22 12.89 14.26 19.60
C LEU A 22 14.07 13.51 20.25
N GLU A 23 14.41 13.79 21.52
CA GLU A 23 15.47 13.09 22.25
C GLU A 23 15.12 11.62 22.50
N ASP A 24 13.86 11.29 22.78
CA ASP A 24 13.39 9.91 22.92
C ASP A 24 13.39 9.15 21.58
N MET A 25 13.15 9.87 20.47
CA MET A 25 13.26 9.32 19.11
C MET A 25 14.71 9.06 18.67
N THR A 26 15.69 9.77 19.24
CA THR A 26 17.11 9.67 18.86
C THR A 26 17.91 8.74 19.78
N LYS A 27 17.34 8.31 20.92
CA LYS A 27 17.99 7.30 21.75
C LYS A 27 18.09 5.99 20.98
N PRO A 28 19.30 5.42 20.78
CA PRO A 28 19.43 4.08 20.24
C PRO A 28 18.74 3.14 21.23
N THR A 29 17.59 2.59 20.87
CA THR A 29 17.10 1.37 21.49
C THR A 29 18.18 0.31 21.32
N ASP A 30 18.38 -0.53 22.34
CA ASP A 30 19.33 -1.64 22.42
C ASP A 30 19.70 -2.23 21.05
N THR A 31 20.93 -2.72 20.91
CA THR A 31 21.52 -3.27 19.68
C THR A 31 20.45 -3.85 18.76
N PRO A 32 20.18 -3.29 17.57
CA PRO A 32 19.00 -3.66 16.80
C PRO A 32 19.05 -5.16 16.51
N VAL A 33 18.08 -5.90 17.03
CA VAL A 33 17.90 -7.32 16.70
C VAL A 33 17.76 -7.42 15.18
N PRO A 34 18.56 -8.26 14.50
CA PRO A 34 18.42 -8.45 13.07
C PRO A 34 16.96 -8.77 12.68
N LEU A 35 16.47 -8.12 11.63
CA LEU A 35 15.06 -8.16 11.22
C LEU A 35 14.55 -9.59 10.99
N ASP A 36 15.36 -10.44 10.38
CA ASP A 36 15.11 -11.85 10.16
C ASP A 36 14.87 -12.63 11.46
N LYS A 37 15.66 -12.36 12.51
CA LYS A 37 15.46 -12.96 13.83
C LYS A 37 14.19 -12.43 14.51
N MET A 38 13.92 -11.15 14.39
CA MET A 38 12.74 -10.52 14.98
C MET A 38 11.43 -11.03 14.34
N LEU A 39 11.46 -11.38 13.06
CA LEU A 39 10.30 -11.84 12.28
C LEU A 39 10.19 -13.36 12.15
N ALA A 40 11.14 -14.14 12.67
CA ALA A 40 11.23 -15.59 12.45
C ALA A 40 9.93 -16.34 12.81
N ASP A 41 9.29 -15.97 13.94
CA ASP A 41 8.07 -16.61 14.44
C ASP A 41 6.83 -15.72 14.30
N ARG A 42 6.91 -14.64 13.51
CA ARG A 42 5.84 -13.66 13.36
C ARG A 42 5.19 -13.72 11.99
N VAL A 43 3.89 -13.43 11.97
CA VAL A 43 3.13 -13.18 10.74
C VAL A 43 3.13 -11.67 10.49
N ILE A 44 3.47 -11.28 9.27
CA ILE A 44 3.49 -9.88 8.84
C ILE A 44 2.12 -9.55 8.26
N TYR A 45 1.36 -8.70 8.93
CA TYR A 45 0.04 -8.27 8.45
C TYR A 45 0.16 -7.05 7.57
N ALA A 46 -0.28 -7.20 6.31
CA ALA A 46 -0.35 -6.12 5.32
C ALA A 46 -1.75 -5.49 5.33
N PRO A 47 -1.87 -4.16 5.35
CA PRO A 47 -3.16 -3.51 5.21
C PRO A 47 -3.70 -3.71 3.79
N GLN A 48 -5.03 -3.82 3.66
CA GLN A 48 -5.67 -3.83 2.36
C GLN A 48 -5.59 -2.42 1.75
N MET A 49 -4.93 -2.28 0.62
CA MET A 49 -4.79 -0.99 -0.06
C MET A 49 -5.36 -0.99 -1.48
N ALA A 50 -5.37 -2.15 -2.16
CA ALA A 50 -5.94 -2.35 -3.48
C ALA A 50 -6.44 -3.79 -3.61
N PRO A 51 -7.75 -4.04 -3.58
CA PRO A 51 -8.32 -5.39 -3.45
C PRO A 51 -7.87 -6.38 -4.52
N ILE A 52 -7.62 -5.92 -5.74
CA ILE A 52 -7.18 -6.77 -6.86
C ILE A 52 -5.67 -7.04 -6.80
N HIS A 53 -4.86 -6.03 -6.44
CA HIS A 53 -3.40 -6.14 -6.49
C HIS A 53 -2.79 -6.81 -5.25
N PHE A 54 -3.28 -6.47 -4.06
CA PHE A 54 -2.63 -6.85 -2.81
C PHE A 54 -2.61 -8.35 -2.53
N PRO A 55 -3.63 -9.16 -2.87
CA PRO A 55 -3.52 -10.63 -2.76
C PRO A 55 -2.34 -11.19 -3.55
N VAL A 56 -2.10 -10.69 -4.76
CA VAL A 56 -0.99 -11.13 -5.62
C VAL A 56 0.36 -10.62 -5.10
N ILE A 57 0.40 -9.38 -4.60
CA ILE A 57 1.59 -8.78 -3.98
C ILE A 57 2.00 -9.55 -2.71
N CYS A 58 1.05 -9.89 -1.84
CA CYS A 58 1.32 -10.67 -0.63
C CYS A 58 1.85 -12.07 -0.95
N ALA A 59 1.31 -12.73 -1.98
CA ALA A 59 1.82 -14.01 -2.45
C ALA A 59 3.28 -13.89 -2.99
N ALA A 60 3.59 -12.81 -3.69
CA ALA A 60 4.95 -12.53 -4.16
C ALA A 60 5.93 -12.30 -3.01
N LEU A 61 5.51 -11.59 -1.95
CA LEU A 61 6.30 -11.41 -0.72
C LEU A 61 6.48 -12.72 0.03
N GLY A 62 5.44 -13.55 0.10
CA GLY A 62 5.51 -14.90 0.70
C GLY A 62 6.57 -15.77 0.03
N ALA A 63 6.70 -15.69 -1.28
CA ALA A 63 7.71 -16.45 -2.06
C ALA A 63 9.17 -15.96 -1.84
N VAL A 64 9.36 -14.82 -1.20
CA VAL A 64 10.70 -14.32 -0.80
C VAL A 64 11.10 -14.83 0.60
N GLY A 65 10.19 -15.53 1.28
CA GLY A 65 10.42 -16.12 2.60
C GLY A 65 9.75 -15.38 3.77
N TRP A 66 8.96 -14.33 3.49
CA TRP A 66 8.22 -13.61 4.52
C TRP A 66 6.81 -14.18 4.69
N ARG A 67 6.42 -14.46 5.93
CA ARG A 67 5.03 -14.88 6.25
C ARG A 67 4.13 -13.65 6.23
N VAL A 68 3.54 -13.35 5.07
CA VAL A 68 2.70 -12.16 4.88
C VAL A 68 1.24 -12.57 4.74
N GLU A 69 0.38 -11.98 5.56
CA GLU A 69 -1.08 -12.11 5.48
C GLU A 69 -1.71 -10.74 5.21
N LEU A 70 -2.68 -10.75 4.30
CA LEU A 70 -3.44 -9.55 3.95
C LEU A 70 -4.62 -9.39 4.91
N LEU A 71 -4.76 -8.22 5.52
CA LEU A 71 -5.95 -7.90 6.29
C LEU A 71 -7.19 -7.83 5.39
N PRO A 72 -8.38 -8.18 5.91
CA PRO A 72 -9.63 -8.09 5.17
C PRO A 72 -9.96 -6.63 4.82
N GLU A 73 -11.09 -6.42 4.15
CA GLU A 73 -11.56 -5.08 3.81
C GLU A 73 -11.71 -4.18 5.04
N VAL A 74 -11.48 -2.89 4.82
CA VAL A 74 -11.52 -1.88 5.90
C VAL A 74 -12.97 -1.66 6.35
N ARG A 75 -13.19 -1.85 7.63
CA ARG A 75 -14.47 -1.53 8.29
C ARG A 75 -14.53 -0.04 8.64
N PRO A 76 -15.74 0.56 8.73
CA PRO A 76 -15.87 1.96 9.17
C PRO A 76 -15.19 2.24 10.51
N GLN A 77 -15.23 1.29 11.46
CA GLN A 77 -14.60 1.39 12.78
C GLN A 77 -13.07 1.53 12.69
N ALA A 78 -12.45 0.97 11.66
CA ALA A 78 -11.01 1.13 11.43
C ALA A 78 -10.65 2.60 11.12
N ILE A 79 -11.49 3.31 10.37
CA ILE A 79 -11.28 4.74 10.10
C ILE A 79 -11.44 5.56 11.38
N GLU A 80 -12.46 5.25 12.19
CA GLU A 80 -12.66 5.89 13.50
C GLU A 80 -11.46 5.66 14.42
N GLU A 81 -10.89 4.46 14.38
CA GLU A 81 -9.71 4.13 15.15
C GLU A 81 -8.48 4.92 14.70
N GLY A 82 -8.30 5.06 13.39
CA GLY A 82 -7.26 5.91 12.81
C GLY A 82 -7.39 7.37 13.25
N LEU A 83 -8.59 7.91 13.29
CA LEU A 83 -8.87 9.30 13.73
C LEU A 83 -8.54 9.53 15.21
N LYS A 84 -8.54 8.51 16.05
CA LYS A 84 -8.17 8.64 17.48
C LYS A 84 -6.67 8.78 17.69
N HIS A 85 -5.86 8.14 16.84
CA HIS A 85 -4.42 7.98 17.04
C HIS A 85 -3.55 8.70 16.01
N VAL A 86 -4.14 9.12 14.87
CA VAL A 86 -3.44 9.88 13.83
C VAL A 86 -3.94 11.32 13.85
N ASN A 87 -3.01 12.28 13.88
CA ASN A 87 -3.38 13.69 13.85
C ASN A 87 -4.22 14.02 12.61
N ASN A 88 -5.30 14.78 12.79
CA ASN A 88 -6.20 15.21 11.71
C ASN A 88 -5.50 16.01 10.59
N ASP A 89 -4.35 16.62 10.87
CA ASP A 89 -3.51 17.28 9.87
C ASP A 89 -2.72 16.30 8.99
N ALA A 90 -2.71 15.00 9.33
CA ALA A 90 -2.18 13.97 8.46
C ALA A 90 -3.11 13.74 7.26
N CYS A 91 -2.55 13.18 6.19
CA CYS A 91 -3.36 12.83 5.02
C CYS A 91 -4.34 11.68 5.35
N TYR A 92 -5.51 11.69 4.71
CA TYR A 92 -6.54 10.68 4.92
C TYR A 92 -6.04 9.23 4.71
N PRO A 93 -5.18 8.93 3.72
CA PRO A 93 -4.57 7.60 3.60
C PRO A 93 -3.85 7.11 4.85
N ALA A 94 -3.16 7.99 5.59
CA ALA A 94 -2.52 7.60 6.86
C ALA A 94 -3.55 7.13 7.88
N ILE A 95 -4.67 7.84 7.99
CA ILE A 95 -5.78 7.52 8.92
C ILE A 95 -6.35 6.15 8.58
N VAL A 96 -6.64 5.89 7.31
CA VAL A 96 -7.23 4.62 6.85
C VAL A 96 -6.29 3.44 7.10
N VAL A 97 -5.04 3.55 6.66
CA VAL A 97 -4.08 2.43 6.72
C VAL A 97 -3.67 2.12 8.16
N ILE A 98 -3.35 3.15 8.93
CA ILE A 98 -2.97 2.98 10.35
C ILE A 98 -4.18 2.49 11.15
N GLY A 99 -5.35 3.08 10.91
CA GLY A 99 -6.58 2.67 11.57
C GLY A 99 -6.91 1.20 11.34
N GLN A 100 -6.75 0.69 10.13
CA GLN A 100 -6.96 -0.72 9.81
C GLN A 100 -6.04 -1.65 10.62
N LEU A 101 -4.75 -1.30 10.71
CA LEU A 101 -3.79 -2.07 11.48
C LEU A 101 -4.09 -2.06 12.99
N LEU A 102 -4.50 -0.90 13.52
CA LEU A 102 -4.87 -0.77 14.93
C LEU A 102 -6.19 -1.49 15.25
N ASP A 103 -7.19 -1.39 14.36
CA ASP A 103 -8.45 -2.10 14.51
C ASP A 103 -8.26 -3.63 14.51
N ALA A 104 -7.39 -4.15 13.66
CA ALA A 104 -7.06 -5.57 13.62
C ALA A 104 -6.43 -6.06 14.94
N LEU A 105 -5.56 -5.27 15.57
CA LEU A 105 -4.99 -5.57 16.88
C LEU A 105 -6.05 -5.50 18.00
N LYS A 106 -6.91 -4.48 17.98
CA LYS A 106 -7.95 -4.27 19.00
C LYS A 106 -9.05 -5.32 18.97
N THR A 107 -9.41 -5.80 17.79
CA THR A 107 -10.43 -6.84 17.63
C THR A 107 -9.92 -8.26 17.83
N HIS A 108 -8.64 -8.38 18.22
CA HIS A 108 -7.94 -9.67 18.35
C HIS A 108 -7.95 -10.52 17.06
N ALA A 109 -8.18 -9.88 15.90
CA ALA A 109 -7.99 -10.53 14.60
C ALA A 109 -6.52 -10.82 14.33
N VAL A 110 -5.63 -10.10 15.04
CA VAL A 110 -4.17 -10.23 14.97
C VAL A 110 -3.63 -10.35 16.39
N ASP A 111 -2.84 -11.39 16.65
CA ASP A 111 -2.16 -11.58 17.93
C ASP A 111 -0.93 -10.67 18.01
N PRO A 112 -0.87 -9.71 18.96
CA PRO A 112 0.26 -8.78 19.09
C PRO A 112 1.61 -9.48 19.32
N ASP A 113 1.63 -10.62 20.00
CA ASP A 113 2.87 -11.30 20.38
C ASP A 113 3.49 -12.09 19.23
N HIS A 114 2.69 -12.50 18.22
CA HIS A 114 3.11 -13.28 17.06
C HIS A 114 2.93 -12.54 15.75
N SER A 115 2.77 -11.23 15.78
CA SER A 115 2.56 -10.40 14.59
C SER A 115 3.64 -9.35 14.39
N ALA A 116 3.73 -8.86 13.16
CA ALA A 116 4.39 -7.64 12.75
C ALA A 116 3.47 -6.89 11.77
N LEU A 117 3.58 -5.58 11.70
CA LEU A 117 2.72 -4.74 10.88
C LEU A 117 3.51 -4.19 9.68
N LEU A 118 2.98 -4.37 8.47
CA LEU A 118 3.60 -3.88 7.24
C LEU A 118 3.02 -2.54 6.82
N LEU A 119 3.89 -1.62 6.46
CA LEU A 119 3.53 -0.36 5.81
C LEU A 119 4.36 -0.12 4.56
N ALA A 120 3.74 0.48 3.55
CA ALA A 120 4.49 1.08 2.46
C ALA A 120 5.11 2.40 2.95
N GLN A 121 6.40 2.59 2.66
CA GLN A 121 7.13 3.82 3.01
C GLN A 121 7.78 4.40 1.76
N THR A 122 7.55 5.68 1.51
CA THR A 122 8.19 6.42 0.41
C THR A 122 9.36 7.25 0.93
N CYS A 123 10.35 7.49 0.07
CA CYS A 123 11.42 8.43 0.34
C CYS A 123 11.12 9.72 -0.44
N GLY A 124 10.91 10.83 0.27
CA GLY A 124 10.64 12.13 -0.36
C GLY A 124 9.61 12.97 0.40
N PRO A 125 8.99 13.95 -0.25
CA PRO A 125 8.10 14.92 0.40
C PRO A 125 6.72 14.35 0.76
N CYS A 126 6.41 13.11 0.39
CA CYS A 126 5.15 12.46 0.73
C CYS A 126 5.05 12.14 2.22
N ARG A 127 3.86 12.33 2.81
CA ARG A 127 3.59 11.98 4.23
C ARG A 127 3.76 10.48 4.51
N ALA A 128 3.69 9.61 3.50
CA ALA A 128 3.94 8.19 3.63
C ALA A 128 5.35 7.85 4.15
N THR A 129 6.30 8.78 4.05
CA THR A 129 7.61 8.68 4.72
C THR A 129 7.47 8.53 6.23
N ASN A 130 6.46 9.15 6.84
CA ASN A 130 6.24 9.20 8.28
C ASN A 130 5.22 8.17 8.80
N TYR A 131 4.54 7.41 7.95
CA TYR A 131 3.52 6.43 8.39
C TYR A 131 4.05 5.44 9.43
N PRO A 132 5.26 4.87 9.29
CA PRO A 132 5.79 3.97 10.31
C PRO A 132 5.99 4.64 11.66
N THR A 133 6.39 5.90 11.69
CA THR A 133 6.54 6.69 12.91
C THR A 133 5.20 6.97 13.56
N LEU A 134 4.20 7.38 12.78
CA LEU A 134 2.84 7.60 13.27
C LEU A 134 2.24 6.32 13.87
N LEU A 135 2.44 5.17 13.19
CA LEU A 135 1.98 3.89 13.71
C LEU A 135 2.70 3.51 15.01
N ARG A 136 4.03 3.72 15.11
CA ARG A 136 4.76 3.44 16.37
C ARG A 136 4.27 4.31 17.53
N TRP A 137 3.93 5.58 17.28
CA TRP A 137 3.33 6.43 18.30
C TRP A 137 1.97 5.91 18.74
N ALA A 138 1.11 5.53 17.79
CA ALA A 138 -0.19 4.93 18.12
C ALA A 138 -0.05 3.62 18.91
N LEU A 139 0.93 2.77 18.57
CA LEU A 139 1.23 1.55 19.33
C LEU A 139 1.73 1.85 20.74
N LYS A 140 2.53 2.92 20.92
CA LYS A 140 2.98 3.38 22.25
C LYS A 140 1.80 3.83 23.10
N ASP A 141 0.87 4.61 22.54
CA ASP A 141 -0.34 5.04 23.25
C ASP A 141 -1.23 3.86 23.70
N LEU A 142 -1.16 2.76 22.96
CA LEU A 142 -1.90 1.52 23.23
C LEU A 142 -1.12 0.50 24.08
N HIS A 143 0.10 0.81 24.50
CA HIS A 143 1.01 -0.11 25.21
C HIS A 143 1.31 -1.39 24.40
N LEU A 144 1.45 -1.25 23.08
CA LEU A 144 1.72 -2.32 22.12
C LEU A 144 3.07 -2.15 21.39
N GLU A 145 4.06 -1.49 22.02
CA GLU A 145 5.39 -1.21 21.44
C GLU A 145 6.14 -2.48 21.03
N ARG A 146 5.77 -3.62 21.63
CA ARG A 146 6.33 -4.94 21.30
C ARG A 146 5.97 -5.46 19.92
N VAL A 147 5.00 -4.83 19.23
CA VAL A 147 4.59 -5.19 17.87
C VAL A 147 5.52 -4.52 16.86
N PRO A 148 6.34 -5.27 16.12
CA PRO A 148 7.25 -4.68 15.16
C PRO A 148 6.51 -4.00 13.99
N VAL A 149 7.03 -2.83 13.58
CA VAL A 149 6.57 -2.12 12.38
C VAL A 149 7.64 -2.25 11.30
N VAL A 150 7.33 -2.97 10.24
CA VAL A 150 8.22 -3.19 9.09
C VAL A 150 7.75 -2.43 7.86
N CYS A 151 8.69 -2.06 7.02
CA CYS A 151 8.42 -1.22 5.86
C CYS A 151 8.74 -1.95 4.56
N LEU A 152 7.90 -1.75 3.56
CA LEU A 152 8.24 -1.99 2.17
C LEU A 152 8.63 -0.64 1.56
N SER A 153 9.93 -0.46 1.29
CA SER A 153 10.46 0.83 0.79
C SER A 153 11.38 0.62 -0.41
N GLY A 154 11.30 1.53 -1.36
CA GLY A 154 12.21 1.59 -2.52
C GLY A 154 13.57 2.24 -2.23
N GLY A 155 13.85 2.67 -1.00
CA GLY A 155 15.11 3.29 -0.58
C GLY A 155 15.40 3.04 0.89
N SER A 156 16.68 3.14 1.28
CA SER A 156 17.06 3.07 2.69
C SER A 156 16.72 4.39 3.38
N ILE A 157 15.86 4.32 4.39
CA ILE A 157 15.57 5.41 5.31
C ILE A 157 16.21 5.04 6.63
N GLU A 158 16.96 5.96 7.21
CA GLU A 158 17.64 5.75 8.49
C GLU A 158 16.62 5.38 9.58
N GLY A 159 16.86 4.30 10.33
CA GLY A 159 15.96 3.81 11.36
C GLY A 159 14.73 3.02 10.88
N ALA A 160 14.53 2.84 9.58
CA ALA A 160 13.44 2.03 9.06
C ALA A 160 13.80 0.54 9.00
N GLN A 161 12.97 -0.30 9.59
CA GLN A 161 13.06 -1.76 9.46
C GLN A 161 12.46 -2.17 8.11
N THR A 162 13.27 -2.19 7.06
CA THR A 162 12.81 -2.44 5.68
C THR A 162 12.97 -3.91 5.32
N LEU A 163 11.90 -4.50 4.76
CA LEU A 163 11.95 -5.86 4.22
C LEU A 163 12.90 -5.92 3.01
N ASN A 164 13.91 -6.77 3.10
CA ASN A 164 14.78 -7.02 1.97
C ASN A 164 14.14 -8.06 1.05
N VAL A 165 13.75 -7.63 -0.14
CA VAL A 165 13.13 -8.51 -1.15
C VAL A 165 14.13 -9.00 -2.21
N GLY A 166 15.31 -8.39 -2.29
CA GLY A 166 16.33 -8.69 -3.31
C GLY A 166 15.82 -8.51 -4.75
N LEU A 167 16.67 -8.80 -5.74
CA LEU A 167 16.30 -8.67 -7.17
C LEU A 167 15.20 -9.68 -7.57
N GLY A 168 15.25 -10.89 -7.01
CA GLY A 168 14.24 -11.91 -7.27
C GLY A 168 12.85 -11.52 -6.76
N GLY A 169 12.79 -10.90 -5.58
CA GLY A 169 11.55 -10.39 -5.02
C GLY A 169 11.03 -9.17 -5.78
N LEU A 170 11.92 -8.25 -6.19
CA LEU A 170 11.53 -7.12 -7.03
C LEU A 170 10.87 -7.59 -8.33
N ARG A 171 11.44 -8.59 -9.01
CA ARG A 171 10.82 -9.19 -10.21
C ARG A 171 9.44 -9.77 -9.93
N ARG A 172 9.26 -10.46 -8.79
CA ARG A 172 7.96 -11.02 -8.38
C ARG A 172 6.93 -9.92 -8.11
N LEU A 173 7.34 -8.85 -7.43
CA LEU A 173 6.48 -7.70 -7.16
C LEU A 173 6.07 -6.97 -8.44
N MET A 174 6.98 -6.82 -9.40
CA MET A 174 6.64 -6.26 -10.72
C MET A 174 5.62 -7.13 -11.46
N LEU A 175 5.81 -8.45 -11.47
CA LEU A 175 4.84 -9.37 -12.06
C LEU A 175 3.48 -9.30 -11.35
N ALA A 176 3.47 -9.26 -10.03
CA ALA A 176 2.24 -9.10 -9.24
C ALA A 176 1.49 -7.82 -9.62
N THR A 177 2.21 -6.72 -9.80
CA THR A 177 1.64 -5.44 -10.22
C THR A 177 1.03 -5.53 -11.62
N LEU A 178 1.74 -6.12 -12.60
CA LEU A 178 1.25 -6.26 -13.98
C LEU A 178 0.01 -7.17 -14.06
N TYR A 179 -0.01 -8.28 -13.31
CA TYR A 179 -1.20 -9.13 -13.22
C TYR A 179 -2.38 -8.36 -12.60
N GLY A 180 -2.15 -7.62 -11.54
CA GLY A 180 -3.17 -6.79 -10.89
C GLY A 180 -3.75 -5.73 -11.82
N ASP A 181 -2.90 -5.02 -12.58
CA ASP A 181 -3.32 -4.01 -13.56
C ASP A 181 -4.18 -4.61 -14.67
N MET A 182 -3.77 -5.77 -15.20
CA MET A 182 -4.56 -6.50 -16.22
C MET A 182 -5.93 -6.91 -15.68
N LEU A 183 -5.95 -7.54 -14.51
CA LEU A 183 -7.21 -7.95 -13.85
C LEU A 183 -8.11 -6.77 -13.59
N GLN A 184 -7.57 -5.66 -13.08
CA GLN A 184 -8.33 -4.46 -12.80
C GLN A 184 -8.97 -3.89 -14.06
N ARG A 185 -8.20 -3.72 -15.14
CA ARG A 185 -8.74 -3.20 -16.42
C ARG A 185 -9.85 -4.06 -16.96
N LEU A 186 -9.61 -5.37 -17.07
CA LEU A 186 -10.58 -6.31 -17.61
C LEU A 186 -11.83 -6.40 -16.75
N SER A 187 -11.64 -6.46 -15.42
CA SER A 187 -12.73 -6.48 -14.46
C SER A 187 -13.63 -5.25 -14.56
N LEU A 188 -13.05 -4.04 -14.56
CA LEU A 188 -13.84 -2.80 -14.62
C LEU A 188 -14.63 -2.68 -15.94
N HIS A 189 -14.02 -3.04 -17.06
CA HIS A 189 -14.69 -3.06 -18.34
C HIS A 189 -15.86 -4.06 -18.34
N VAL A 190 -15.61 -5.32 -17.99
CA VAL A 190 -16.64 -6.36 -18.05
C VAL A 190 -17.75 -6.11 -17.01
N ARG A 191 -17.43 -5.71 -15.77
CA ARG A 191 -18.44 -5.35 -14.76
C ARG A 191 -19.40 -4.25 -15.21
N SER A 192 -18.91 -3.32 -16.04
CA SER A 192 -19.79 -2.26 -16.58
C SER A 192 -20.74 -2.76 -17.63
N HIS A 193 -20.49 -3.90 -18.26
CA HIS A 193 -21.22 -4.39 -19.44
C HIS A 193 -21.83 -5.78 -19.24
N GLU A 194 -21.49 -6.51 -18.15
CA GLU A 194 -21.98 -7.88 -17.93
C GLU A 194 -23.50 -7.96 -17.82
N LEU A 195 -24.09 -8.96 -18.50
CA LEU A 195 -25.53 -9.21 -18.44
C LEU A 195 -25.94 -9.87 -17.13
N HIS A 196 -25.04 -10.61 -16.52
CA HIS A 196 -25.28 -11.30 -15.24
C HIS A 196 -24.30 -10.77 -14.20
N PRO A 197 -24.74 -9.91 -13.26
CA PRO A 197 -23.88 -9.35 -12.23
C PRO A 197 -23.11 -10.43 -11.48
N GLY A 198 -21.79 -10.24 -11.36
CA GLY A 198 -20.89 -11.15 -10.69
C GLY A 198 -20.11 -12.12 -11.59
N ASP A 199 -20.37 -12.17 -12.90
CA ASP A 199 -19.58 -12.98 -13.82
C ASP A 199 -18.12 -12.51 -13.86
N ALA A 200 -17.89 -11.21 -13.96
CA ALA A 200 -16.55 -10.63 -13.90
C ALA A 200 -15.87 -10.91 -12.55
N GLN A 201 -16.59 -10.85 -11.43
CA GLN A 201 -16.00 -11.11 -10.11
C GLN A 201 -15.52 -12.56 -9.98
N ARG A 202 -16.27 -13.54 -10.49
CA ARG A 202 -15.82 -14.95 -10.52
C ARG A 202 -14.52 -15.14 -11.29
N LEU A 203 -14.35 -14.40 -12.38
CA LEU A 203 -13.10 -14.42 -13.15
C LEU A 203 -11.95 -13.72 -12.41
N VAL A 204 -12.23 -12.62 -11.70
CA VAL A 204 -11.24 -11.95 -10.84
C VAL A 204 -10.74 -12.92 -9.78
N ASP A 205 -11.62 -13.62 -9.08
CA ASP A 205 -11.26 -14.55 -8.01
C ASP A 205 -10.39 -15.69 -8.56
N ARG A 206 -10.80 -16.30 -9.68
CA ARG A 206 -10.05 -17.35 -10.36
C ARG A 206 -8.67 -16.88 -10.82
N TRP A 207 -8.61 -15.74 -11.51
CA TRP A 207 -7.37 -15.23 -12.07
C TRP A 207 -6.45 -14.63 -11.01
N THR A 208 -6.97 -14.13 -9.90
CA THR A 208 -6.17 -13.72 -8.75
C THR A 208 -5.37 -14.90 -8.18
N ALA A 209 -5.99 -16.08 -8.06
CA ALA A 209 -5.29 -17.28 -7.59
C ALA A 209 -4.18 -17.73 -8.58
N ILE A 210 -4.45 -17.69 -9.89
CA ILE A 210 -3.46 -18.01 -10.93
C ILE A 210 -2.32 -16.99 -10.93
N ALA A 211 -2.65 -15.70 -10.87
CA ALA A 211 -1.69 -14.60 -10.82
C ALA A 211 -0.79 -14.67 -9.57
N ALA A 212 -1.36 -15.02 -8.41
CA ALA A 212 -0.62 -15.19 -7.16
C ALA A 212 0.43 -16.32 -7.30
N GLN A 213 0.07 -17.45 -7.89
CA GLN A 213 1.01 -18.55 -8.15
C GLN A 213 2.10 -18.14 -9.15
N ALA A 214 1.74 -17.49 -10.26
CA ALA A 214 2.68 -17.07 -11.29
C ALA A 214 3.66 -16.01 -10.77
N ALA A 215 3.17 -15.01 -10.02
CA ALA A 215 4.00 -13.98 -9.40
C ALA A 215 4.94 -14.59 -8.34
N ALA A 216 4.44 -15.49 -7.49
CA ALA A 216 5.25 -16.22 -6.51
C ALA A 216 6.36 -17.05 -7.16
N ALA A 217 6.09 -17.72 -8.28
CA ALA A 217 7.11 -18.41 -9.07
C ALA A 217 8.13 -17.46 -9.71
N GLY A 218 7.75 -16.20 -9.97
CA GLY A 218 8.57 -15.22 -10.68
C GLY A 218 8.72 -15.55 -12.16
N ASP A 219 7.76 -16.24 -12.75
CA ASP A 219 7.81 -16.67 -14.16
C ASP A 219 7.24 -15.62 -15.09
N ALA A 220 8.11 -14.70 -15.55
CA ALA A 220 7.74 -13.66 -16.50
C ALA A 220 7.42 -14.20 -17.92
N ARG A 221 7.89 -15.41 -18.28
CA ARG A 221 7.67 -15.97 -19.61
C ARG A 221 6.21 -16.35 -19.80
N ARG A 222 5.59 -16.84 -18.73
CA ARG A 222 4.19 -17.23 -18.70
C ARG A 222 3.23 -16.02 -18.79
N PHE A 223 3.65 -14.84 -18.37
CA PHE A 223 2.79 -13.65 -18.28
C PHE A 223 2.08 -13.33 -19.59
N ALA A 224 2.77 -13.41 -20.74
CA ALA A 224 2.16 -13.10 -22.03
C ALA A 224 1.04 -14.08 -22.43
N ASP A 225 1.19 -15.35 -22.09
CA ASP A 225 0.17 -16.37 -22.38
C ASP A 225 -1.00 -16.26 -21.41
N ASP A 226 -0.75 -16.04 -20.13
CA ASP A 226 -1.77 -15.77 -19.12
C ASP A 226 -2.56 -14.51 -19.47
N ALA A 227 -1.90 -13.43 -19.91
CA ALA A 227 -2.57 -12.20 -20.33
C ALA A 227 -3.53 -12.42 -21.52
N ARG A 228 -3.10 -13.21 -22.52
CA ARG A 228 -3.98 -13.58 -23.64
C ARG A 228 -5.16 -14.45 -23.19
N ALA A 229 -4.92 -15.36 -22.26
CA ALA A 229 -5.97 -16.19 -21.70
C ALA A 229 -6.96 -15.38 -20.86
N MET A 230 -6.47 -14.44 -20.02
CA MET A 230 -7.33 -13.50 -19.30
C MET A 230 -8.25 -12.72 -20.26
N VAL A 231 -7.68 -12.11 -21.30
CA VAL A 231 -8.46 -11.36 -22.29
C VAL A 231 -9.56 -12.24 -22.89
N ARG A 232 -9.23 -13.47 -23.30
CA ARG A 232 -10.24 -14.40 -23.86
C ARG A 232 -11.33 -14.73 -22.84
N ASP A 233 -10.97 -15.03 -21.60
CA ASP A 233 -11.93 -15.42 -20.56
C ASP A 233 -12.88 -14.26 -20.24
N PHE A 234 -12.35 -13.04 -20.06
CA PHE A 234 -13.16 -11.87 -19.75
C PHE A 234 -14.06 -11.45 -20.90
N PHE A 235 -13.57 -11.48 -22.15
CA PHE A 235 -14.39 -11.17 -23.33
C PHE A 235 -15.32 -12.29 -23.76
N ALA A 236 -15.25 -13.47 -23.13
CA ALA A 236 -16.25 -14.53 -23.29
C ALA A 236 -17.49 -14.33 -22.39
N VAL A 237 -17.43 -13.41 -21.42
CA VAL A 237 -18.59 -13.05 -20.59
C VAL A 237 -19.64 -12.37 -21.47
N PRO A 238 -20.93 -12.78 -21.41
CA PRO A 238 -21.99 -12.09 -22.11
C PRO A 238 -22.12 -10.63 -21.66
N MET A 239 -22.04 -9.72 -22.60
CA MET A 239 -22.10 -8.26 -22.40
C MET A 239 -23.24 -7.63 -23.17
N ASP A 240 -23.75 -6.49 -22.69
CA ASP A 240 -24.89 -5.77 -23.27
C ASP A 240 -24.61 -5.12 -24.64
N GLY A 241 -23.34 -5.02 -25.01
CA GLY A 241 -22.92 -4.45 -26.30
C GLY A 241 -23.18 -2.94 -26.44
N THR A 242 -23.56 -2.26 -25.34
CA THR A 242 -23.79 -0.80 -25.35
C THR A 242 -22.49 -0.02 -25.24
N GLU A 243 -22.42 1.14 -25.88
CA GLU A 243 -21.33 2.07 -25.65
C GLU A 243 -21.61 2.89 -24.39
N LYS A 244 -20.69 2.87 -23.43
CA LYS A 244 -20.81 3.59 -22.15
C LYS A 244 -19.85 4.75 -22.06
N ILE A 245 -20.26 5.81 -21.36
CA ILE A 245 -19.39 6.93 -21.04
C ILE A 245 -18.27 6.45 -20.13
N ARG A 246 -17.03 6.74 -20.48
CA ARG A 246 -15.87 6.37 -19.70
C ARG A 246 -15.50 7.47 -18.70
N VAL A 247 -15.49 7.12 -17.40
CA VAL A 247 -15.22 8.05 -16.30
C VAL A 247 -13.87 7.74 -15.68
N GLY A 248 -12.91 8.64 -15.85
CA GLY A 248 -11.57 8.51 -15.26
C GLY A 248 -11.55 8.82 -13.77
N ILE A 249 -11.08 7.88 -12.95
CA ILE A 249 -10.84 8.09 -11.52
C ILE A 249 -9.39 8.49 -11.33
N VAL A 250 -9.18 9.73 -10.87
CA VAL A 250 -7.86 10.33 -10.66
C VAL A 250 -7.73 10.80 -9.21
N GLY A 251 -6.49 10.99 -8.75
CA GLY A 251 -6.22 11.49 -7.41
C GLY A 251 -5.07 10.73 -6.73
N GLU A 252 -5.05 10.77 -5.40
CA GLU A 252 -4.06 10.11 -4.56
C GLU A 252 -4.15 8.59 -4.73
N ILE A 253 -3.02 7.89 -4.66
CA ILE A 253 -2.91 6.49 -5.07
C ILE A 253 -3.80 5.55 -4.23
N LEU A 254 -3.83 5.68 -2.90
CA LEU A 254 -4.70 4.85 -2.06
C LEU A 254 -6.17 5.12 -2.36
N LEU A 255 -6.57 6.39 -2.45
CA LEU A 255 -7.96 6.78 -2.71
C LEU A 255 -8.48 6.24 -4.03
N LYS A 256 -7.64 6.13 -5.05
CA LYS A 256 -8.08 5.55 -6.33
C LYS A 256 -8.48 4.08 -6.23
N TYR A 257 -7.72 3.29 -5.46
CA TYR A 257 -7.87 1.83 -5.46
C TYR A 257 -8.66 1.30 -4.28
N HIS A 258 -8.76 2.05 -3.18
CA HIS A 258 -9.30 1.57 -1.92
C HIS A 258 -10.79 1.87 -1.79
N PRO A 259 -11.70 0.86 -1.83
CA PRO A 259 -13.15 1.10 -1.84
C PRO A 259 -13.67 1.88 -0.63
N ALA A 260 -13.20 1.55 0.58
CA ALA A 260 -13.61 2.27 1.79
C ALA A 260 -13.09 3.71 1.83
N ALA A 261 -11.90 3.98 1.23
CA ALA A 261 -11.33 5.31 1.22
C ALA A 261 -11.97 6.24 0.16
N ASN A 262 -12.50 5.68 -0.93
CA ASN A 262 -13.16 6.43 -2.00
C ASN A 262 -14.70 6.32 -1.97
N LEU A 263 -15.25 5.77 -0.89
CA LEU A 263 -16.70 5.61 -0.69
C LEU A 263 -17.39 4.79 -1.79
N GLY A 264 -16.68 3.81 -2.37
CA GLY A 264 -17.25 2.92 -3.38
C GLY A 264 -17.47 3.55 -4.75
N ILE A 265 -16.77 4.66 -5.08
CA ILE A 265 -16.98 5.44 -6.32
C ILE A 265 -16.98 4.58 -7.60
N VAL A 266 -16.22 3.47 -7.62
CA VAL A 266 -16.21 2.53 -8.77
C VAL A 266 -17.59 1.94 -8.99
N GLN A 267 -18.25 1.50 -7.90
CA GLN A 267 -19.58 0.90 -7.98
C GLN A 267 -20.63 1.96 -8.36
N GLU A 268 -20.57 3.15 -7.77
CA GLU A 268 -21.46 4.26 -8.10
C GLU A 268 -21.40 4.61 -9.61
N ILE A 269 -20.20 4.66 -10.19
CA ILE A 269 -20.05 4.92 -11.64
C ILE A 269 -20.70 3.81 -12.48
N ILE A 270 -20.57 2.54 -12.07
CA ILE A 270 -21.19 1.41 -12.76
C ILE A 270 -22.72 1.47 -12.64
N ASP A 271 -23.24 1.76 -11.44
CA ASP A 271 -24.67 1.84 -11.17
C ASP A 271 -25.33 2.98 -11.93
N GLU A 272 -24.61 4.08 -12.18
CA GLU A 272 -25.04 5.18 -13.06
C GLU A 272 -24.90 4.85 -14.56
N GLY A 273 -24.52 3.62 -14.90
CA GLY A 273 -24.45 3.16 -16.29
C GLY A 273 -23.21 3.59 -17.05
N ALA A 274 -22.13 4.01 -16.37
CA ALA A 274 -20.86 4.41 -16.97
C ALA A 274 -19.76 3.36 -16.75
N GLU A 275 -18.64 3.49 -17.47
CA GLU A 275 -17.45 2.64 -17.32
C GLU A 275 -16.38 3.37 -16.52
N PRO A 276 -16.00 2.90 -15.30
CA PRO A 276 -14.91 3.49 -14.54
C PRO A 276 -13.56 3.11 -15.13
N VAL A 277 -12.65 4.06 -15.22
CA VAL A 277 -11.28 3.88 -15.70
C VAL A 277 -10.30 4.32 -14.64
N LEU A 278 -9.50 3.38 -14.13
CA LEU A 278 -8.40 3.65 -13.22
C LEU A 278 -7.06 3.59 -13.95
N GLY A 279 -6.13 4.46 -13.57
CA GLY A 279 -4.75 4.35 -14.04
C GLY A 279 -4.06 3.13 -13.43
N ASP A 280 -3.12 2.53 -14.17
CA ASP A 280 -2.39 1.35 -13.72
C ASP A 280 -1.44 1.66 -12.55
N LEU A 281 -1.26 0.71 -11.65
CA LEU A 281 -0.29 0.81 -10.56
C LEU A 281 1.15 0.79 -11.08
N ALA A 282 1.42 0.01 -12.14
CA ALA A 282 2.71 0.01 -12.83
C ALA A 282 3.06 1.40 -13.40
N ALA A 283 2.07 2.14 -13.92
CA ALA A 283 2.28 3.50 -14.39
C ALA A 283 2.75 4.45 -13.28
N PHE A 284 2.27 4.27 -12.05
CA PHE A 284 2.73 5.03 -10.90
C PHE A 284 4.22 4.73 -10.59
N PHE A 285 4.63 3.46 -10.60
CA PHE A 285 6.03 3.10 -10.40
C PHE A 285 6.93 3.63 -11.50
N LEU A 286 6.50 3.56 -12.75
CA LEU A 286 7.23 4.15 -13.88
C LEU A 286 7.36 5.67 -13.73
N TYR A 287 6.32 6.35 -13.27
CA TYR A 287 6.37 7.78 -12.97
C TYR A 287 7.42 8.09 -11.89
N CYS A 288 7.46 7.33 -10.79
CA CYS A 288 8.47 7.50 -9.75
C CYS A 288 9.90 7.31 -10.26
N LEU A 289 10.14 6.32 -11.12
CA LEU A 289 11.43 6.10 -11.76
C LEU A 289 11.81 7.26 -12.68
N TYR A 290 10.86 7.75 -13.46
CA TYR A 290 11.07 8.87 -14.37
C TYR A 290 11.35 10.18 -13.62
N ASP A 291 10.69 10.37 -12.46
CA ASP A 291 10.93 11.53 -11.60
C ASP A 291 12.39 11.56 -11.11
N HIS A 292 12.98 10.44 -10.73
CA HIS A 292 14.41 10.37 -10.38
C HIS A 292 15.33 10.82 -11.53
N ILE A 293 14.99 10.50 -12.78
CA ILE A 293 15.74 10.96 -13.96
C ILE A 293 15.60 12.47 -14.13
N ASN A 294 14.39 13.00 -13.96
CA ASN A 294 14.10 14.42 -14.09
C ASN A 294 14.78 15.24 -12.96
N GLN A 295 14.71 14.78 -11.72
CA GLN A 295 15.39 15.42 -10.60
C GLN A 295 16.91 15.52 -10.84
N ALA A 296 17.54 14.45 -11.35
CA ALA A 296 18.96 14.49 -11.69
C ALA A 296 19.29 15.49 -12.82
N LYS A 297 18.37 15.65 -13.79
CA LYS A 297 18.53 16.61 -14.89
C LYS A 297 18.33 18.06 -14.46
N VAL A 298 17.28 18.33 -13.65
CA VAL A 298 16.84 19.69 -13.31
C VAL A 298 17.59 20.23 -12.10
N PHE A 299 17.79 19.40 -11.07
CA PHE A 299 18.37 19.83 -9.78
C PHE A 299 19.79 19.30 -9.54
N GLY A 300 20.39 18.61 -10.50
CA GLY A 300 21.76 18.09 -10.36
C GLY A 300 21.89 16.92 -9.37
N GLY A 301 20.86 16.10 -9.22
CA GLY A 301 20.84 14.93 -8.33
C GLY A 301 21.82 13.81 -8.75
N PRO A 302 21.97 12.74 -7.95
CA PRO A 302 22.96 11.69 -8.17
C PRO A 302 22.71 10.93 -9.49
N ARG A 303 23.62 11.11 -10.44
CA ARG A 303 23.56 10.53 -11.79
C ARG A 303 23.46 9.00 -11.78
N LEU A 304 24.04 8.34 -10.78
CA LEU A 304 23.99 6.88 -10.65
C LEU A 304 22.56 6.38 -10.39
N LYS A 305 21.77 7.08 -9.56
CA LYS A 305 20.37 6.76 -9.31
C LYS A 305 19.52 6.96 -10.58
N ALA A 306 19.78 8.04 -11.32
CA ALA A 306 19.09 8.31 -12.59
C ALA A 306 19.41 7.24 -13.66
N MET A 307 20.66 6.76 -13.71
CA MET A 307 21.08 5.68 -14.61
C MET A 307 20.41 4.35 -14.22
N GLY A 308 20.34 4.03 -12.92
CA GLY A 308 19.61 2.85 -12.42
C GLY A 308 18.13 2.90 -12.77
N ALA A 309 17.46 4.04 -12.57
CA ALA A 309 16.07 4.24 -12.96
C ALA A 309 15.86 4.07 -14.47
N TRP A 310 16.77 4.62 -15.29
CA TRP A 310 16.72 4.49 -16.74
C TRP A 310 16.87 3.03 -17.21
N LEU A 311 17.75 2.25 -16.57
CA LEU A 311 17.90 0.82 -16.86
C LEU A 311 16.63 0.00 -16.47
N MET A 312 15.94 0.38 -15.40
CA MET A 312 14.70 -0.29 -14.97
C MET A 312 13.49 0.02 -15.88
N ILE A 313 13.49 1.15 -16.57
CA ILE A 313 12.42 1.53 -17.50
C ILE A 313 12.57 0.81 -18.87
N ARG A 314 13.78 0.38 -19.24
CA ARG A 314 14.07 -0.36 -20.47
C ARG A 314 13.98 -1.86 -20.30
#